data_a1406a5a65a62762515cad19f6147a9a
#
_entry.id   a1406a5a65a62762515cad19f6147a9a
#
_cell.length_a   1.000
_cell.length_b   1.000
_cell.length_c   1.000
_cell.angle_alpha   90.00
_cell.angle_beta   90.00
_cell.angle_gamma   90.00
#
_symmetry.space_group_name_H-M   'P 1'
#
loop_
_entity.id
_entity.type
_entity.pdbx_description
1 polymer ?
#
loop_
_entity_poly.entity_id
_entity_poly.type
_entity_poly.pdbx_seq_one_letter_code
_entity_poly.pdbx_strand_id
1 'polypeptide(L)'
;GAGGGWDGTARGTGEALTKAGFLKSASFENMSGGGGGKALAFMINTKPADTILVQSTPLVLRSITRHKGYVTDGGSGVLSYKNVVPIAGVIGDYGAIAVAKDSPFKNFKDVVDAYNKDPKSVKMAGGSVRGSMDHLIGALAFQVAGANPNNVIYVPYDAGGKALAGLLSGETQMISTGLG
;
A
#
# COMPACT_ATOMS: atom_id res chain seq x y z
N GLY A 1 8.31 -0.27 -1.23
CA GLY A 1 9.62 -0.88 -0.93
C GLY A 1 9.92 -2.02 -1.89
N ALA A 2 11.17 -2.45 -1.91
CA ALA A 2 11.61 -3.55 -2.76
C ALA A 2 10.80 -4.82 -2.47
N GLY A 3 10.42 -5.56 -3.53
CA GLY A 3 9.58 -6.76 -3.42
C GLY A 3 8.10 -6.48 -3.11
N GLY A 4 7.68 -5.23 -3.03
CA GLY A 4 6.27 -4.85 -2.91
C GLY A 4 5.58 -4.73 -4.26
N GLY A 5 4.24 -4.57 -4.27
CA GLY A 5 3.44 -4.51 -5.49
C GLY A 5 3.90 -3.43 -6.49
N TRP A 6 4.28 -2.25 -6.03
CA TRP A 6 4.81 -1.20 -6.92
C TRP A 6 6.15 -1.57 -7.56
N ASP A 7 7.03 -2.24 -6.82
CA ASP A 7 8.31 -2.73 -7.35
C ASP A 7 8.07 -3.83 -8.40
N GLY A 8 7.18 -4.78 -8.11
CA GLY A 8 6.78 -5.82 -9.06
C GLY A 8 6.17 -5.23 -10.34
N THR A 9 5.27 -4.26 -10.19
CA THR A 9 4.66 -3.55 -11.33
C THR A 9 5.70 -2.81 -12.17
N ALA A 10 6.63 -2.10 -11.52
CA ALA A 10 7.71 -1.38 -12.22
C ALA A 10 8.59 -2.35 -13.02
N ARG A 11 9.03 -3.44 -12.40
CA ARG A 11 9.89 -4.45 -13.04
C ARG A 11 9.17 -5.16 -14.19
N GLY A 12 7.91 -5.57 -13.99
CA GLY A 12 7.11 -6.18 -15.03
C GLY A 12 6.87 -5.24 -16.22
N THR A 13 6.59 -3.95 -15.94
CA THR A 13 6.44 -2.93 -17.00
C THR A 13 7.74 -2.73 -17.76
N GLY A 14 8.88 -2.58 -17.08
CA GLY A 14 10.19 -2.42 -17.73
C GLY A 14 10.59 -3.64 -18.54
N GLU A 15 10.33 -4.84 -18.04
CA GLU A 15 10.57 -6.09 -18.77
C GLU A 15 9.71 -6.17 -20.03
N ALA A 16 8.42 -5.86 -19.93
CA ALA A 16 7.51 -5.87 -21.07
C ALA A 16 7.95 -4.88 -22.16
N LEU A 17 8.32 -3.67 -21.79
CA LEU A 17 8.81 -2.64 -22.73
C LEU A 17 10.13 -3.05 -23.38
N THR A 18 11.03 -3.71 -22.66
CA THR A 18 12.29 -4.22 -23.18
C THR A 18 12.06 -5.38 -24.15
N LYS A 19 11.21 -6.34 -23.78
CA LYS A 19 10.85 -7.47 -24.66
C LYS A 19 10.14 -7.02 -25.93
N ALA A 20 9.33 -5.97 -25.85
CA ALA A 20 8.64 -5.38 -27.00
C ALA A 20 9.56 -4.50 -27.89
N GLY A 21 10.80 -4.30 -27.51
CA GLY A 21 11.79 -3.53 -28.29
C GLY A 21 11.67 -2.01 -28.14
N PHE A 22 10.83 -1.51 -27.21
CA PHE A 22 10.72 -0.08 -26.94
C PHE A 22 11.88 0.47 -26.11
N LEU A 23 12.49 -0.36 -25.28
CA LEU A 23 13.65 -0.02 -24.47
C LEU A 23 14.79 -0.99 -24.71
N LYS A 24 16.03 -0.50 -24.69
CA LYS A 24 17.23 -1.35 -24.67
C LYS A 24 17.45 -2.00 -23.32
N SER A 25 17.16 -1.26 -22.25
CA SER A 25 17.26 -1.71 -20.86
C SER A 25 16.40 -0.84 -19.96
N ALA A 26 16.04 -1.35 -18.80
CA ALA A 26 15.39 -0.59 -17.73
C ALA A 26 16.16 -0.77 -16.43
N SER A 27 16.35 0.31 -15.66
CA SER A 27 16.88 0.29 -14.30
C SER A 27 15.77 0.65 -13.31
N PHE A 28 15.88 0.14 -12.09
CA PHE A 28 14.84 0.29 -11.10
C PHE A 28 15.41 0.82 -9.79
N GLU A 29 14.82 1.87 -9.27
CA GLU A 29 15.16 2.44 -7.97
C GLU A 29 13.96 2.38 -7.03
N ASN A 30 14.16 1.89 -5.80
CA ASN A 30 13.16 1.87 -4.76
C ASN A 30 13.39 3.01 -3.78
N MET A 31 12.42 3.90 -3.65
CA MET A 31 12.47 5.05 -2.79
C MET A 31 11.33 5.00 -1.77
N SER A 32 11.52 4.28 -0.68
CA SER A 32 10.54 4.13 0.39
C SER A 32 10.47 5.36 1.27
N GLY A 33 9.27 5.67 1.75
CA GLY A 33 9.01 6.73 2.72
C GLY A 33 7.75 7.54 2.40
N GLY A 34 7.07 7.98 3.46
CA GLY A 34 5.87 8.82 3.37
C GLY A 34 4.70 8.20 2.58
N GLY A 35 4.61 6.86 2.48
CA GLY A 35 3.60 6.21 1.65
C GLY A 35 3.75 6.52 0.15
N GLY A 36 4.99 6.66 -0.34
CA GLY A 36 5.32 7.04 -1.71
C GLY A 36 5.59 8.53 -1.92
N GLY A 37 5.36 9.36 -0.90
CA GLY A 37 5.56 10.81 -0.98
C GLY A 37 7.00 11.22 -1.23
N LYS A 38 7.97 10.46 -0.69
CA LYS A 38 9.40 10.70 -0.94
C LYS A 38 9.75 10.56 -2.42
N ALA A 39 9.28 9.49 -3.07
CA ALA A 39 9.50 9.27 -4.50
C ALA A 39 8.78 10.32 -5.36
N LEU A 40 7.54 10.69 -4.96
CA LEU A 40 6.81 11.76 -5.63
C LEU A 40 7.56 13.10 -5.54
N ALA A 41 8.04 13.48 -4.36
CA ALA A 41 8.82 14.69 -4.16
C ALA A 41 10.11 14.69 -5.00
N PHE A 42 10.82 13.57 -5.04
CA PHE A 42 11.99 13.40 -5.88
C PHE A 42 11.67 13.68 -7.35
N MET A 43 10.62 13.05 -7.89
CA MET A 43 10.22 13.25 -9.29
C MET A 43 9.86 14.72 -9.60
N ILE A 44 9.13 15.38 -8.72
CA ILE A 44 8.70 16.76 -8.90
C ILE A 44 9.89 17.74 -8.83
N ASN A 45 10.78 17.55 -7.87
CA ASN A 45 11.87 18.47 -7.60
C ASN A 45 13.04 18.28 -8.57
N THR A 46 13.36 17.04 -8.95
CA THR A 46 14.53 16.75 -9.80
C THR A 46 14.19 16.66 -11.27
N LYS A 47 12.92 16.39 -11.62
CA LYS A 47 12.45 16.20 -13.01
C LYS A 47 13.42 15.35 -13.83
N PRO A 48 13.78 14.14 -13.38
CA PRO A 48 14.79 13.34 -14.04
C PRO A 48 14.32 12.95 -15.45
N ALA A 49 15.20 13.13 -16.45
CA ALA A 49 14.93 12.69 -17.81
C ALA A 49 14.80 11.15 -17.86
N ASP A 50 14.03 10.65 -18.82
CA ASP A 50 13.86 9.22 -19.09
C ASP A 50 13.47 8.36 -17.87
N THR A 51 12.75 8.98 -16.93
CA THR A 51 12.31 8.33 -15.69
C THR A 51 10.80 8.41 -15.54
N ILE A 52 10.19 7.29 -15.18
CA ILE A 52 8.77 7.21 -14.83
C ILE A 52 8.60 6.80 -13.37
N LEU A 53 7.55 7.31 -12.73
CA LEU A 53 7.15 6.95 -11.38
C LEU A 53 6.02 5.93 -11.43
N VAL A 54 6.22 4.76 -10.83
CA VAL A 54 5.15 3.78 -10.64
C VAL A 54 4.52 3.98 -9.27
N GLN A 55 3.24 4.30 -9.29
CA GLN A 55 2.40 4.56 -8.11
C GLN A 55 0.99 4.02 -8.33
N SER A 56 0.16 4.03 -7.31
CA SER A 56 -1.23 3.61 -7.41
C SER A 56 -2.17 4.50 -6.55
N THR A 57 -3.35 4.03 -6.26
CA THR A 57 -4.37 4.74 -5.47
C THR A 57 -3.84 5.41 -4.17
N PRO A 58 -2.86 4.86 -3.42
CA PRO A 58 -2.27 5.58 -2.28
C PRO A 58 -1.74 6.98 -2.59
N LEU A 59 -1.24 7.21 -3.81
CA LEU A 59 -0.83 8.57 -4.24
C LEU A 59 -1.99 9.56 -4.11
N VAL A 60 -3.19 9.19 -4.56
CA VAL A 60 -4.39 10.04 -4.48
C VAL A 60 -4.84 10.21 -3.03
N LEU A 61 -4.98 9.10 -2.31
CA LEU A 61 -5.43 9.11 -0.91
C LEU A 61 -4.51 9.95 -0.01
N ARG A 62 -3.19 9.76 -0.12
CA ARG A 62 -2.23 10.50 0.70
C ARG A 62 -2.15 11.98 0.32
N SER A 63 -2.35 12.30 -0.94
CA SER A 63 -2.48 13.69 -1.40
C SER A 63 -3.68 14.38 -0.77
N ILE A 64 -4.83 13.70 -0.72
CA ILE A 64 -6.06 14.22 -0.12
C ILE A 64 -5.91 14.40 1.40
N THR A 65 -5.31 13.44 2.08
CA THR A 65 -5.13 13.45 3.54
C THR A 65 -3.93 14.31 3.99
N ARG A 66 -3.24 14.97 3.09
CA ARG A 66 -2.08 15.84 3.38
C ARG A 66 -1.02 15.15 4.23
N HIS A 67 -0.68 13.91 3.89
CA HIS A 67 0.34 13.15 4.61
C HIS A 67 1.70 13.87 4.53
N LYS A 68 2.51 13.81 5.59
CA LYS A 68 3.81 14.51 5.68
C LYS A 68 4.74 14.30 4.48
N GLY A 69 4.78 13.08 3.90
CA GLY A 69 5.57 12.78 2.71
C GLY A 69 5.08 13.45 1.43
N TYR A 70 3.89 14.09 1.45
CA TYR A 70 3.26 14.79 0.34
C TYR A 70 3.19 16.30 0.58
N VAL A 71 3.90 16.81 1.56
CA VAL A 71 4.00 18.26 1.82
C VAL A 71 5.33 18.76 1.27
N THR A 72 5.31 19.92 0.59
CA THR A 72 6.54 20.54 0.08
C THR A 72 7.46 20.99 1.23
N ASP A 73 8.74 21.06 0.95
CA ASP A 73 9.71 21.69 1.84
C ASP A 73 9.27 23.12 2.16
N GLY A 74 9.19 23.43 3.44
CA GLY A 74 8.65 24.72 3.91
C GLY A 74 7.14 24.72 4.24
N GLY A 75 6.42 23.62 4.03
CA GLY A 75 5.05 23.39 4.54
C GLY A 75 3.93 24.19 3.86
N SER A 76 4.23 25.00 2.85
CA SER A 76 3.25 25.89 2.20
C SER A 76 2.46 25.24 1.06
N GLY A 77 2.86 24.09 0.59
CA GLY A 77 2.20 23.36 -0.50
C GLY A 77 2.03 21.88 -0.22
N VAL A 78 1.09 21.26 -0.90
CA VAL A 78 0.86 19.81 -0.84
C VAL A 78 1.20 19.20 -2.19
N LEU A 79 2.17 18.29 -2.20
CA LEU A 79 2.44 17.46 -3.35
C LEU A 79 1.26 16.51 -3.58
N SER A 80 0.85 16.37 -4.83
CA SER A 80 -0.32 15.57 -5.17
C SER A 80 -0.17 14.92 -6.54
N TYR A 81 -1.08 14.03 -6.88
CA TYR A 81 -1.21 13.50 -8.23
C TYR A 81 -1.37 14.57 -9.32
N LYS A 82 -1.78 15.80 -8.96
CA LYS A 82 -1.90 16.95 -9.88
C LYS A 82 -0.56 17.54 -10.28
N ASN A 83 0.52 17.21 -9.59
CA ASN A 83 1.87 17.68 -9.89
C ASN A 83 2.64 16.75 -10.83
N VAL A 84 2.02 15.66 -11.27
CA VAL A 84 2.58 14.70 -12.21
C VAL A 84 1.62 14.46 -13.37
N VAL A 85 2.13 14.00 -14.50
CA VAL A 85 1.33 13.64 -15.67
C VAL A 85 1.12 12.14 -15.67
N PRO A 86 -0.14 11.65 -15.54
CA PRO A 86 -0.43 10.24 -15.66
C PRO A 86 -0.23 9.81 -17.12
N ILE A 87 0.52 8.73 -17.35
CA ILE A 87 0.82 8.20 -18.68
C ILE A 87 -0.13 7.05 -19.01
N ALA A 88 -0.23 6.05 -18.14
CA ALA A 88 -1.08 4.88 -18.34
C ALA A 88 -1.42 4.19 -17.03
N GLY A 89 -2.57 3.51 -16.98
CA GLY A 89 -2.86 2.46 -16.03
C GLY A 89 -2.38 1.11 -16.61
N VAL A 90 -1.56 0.40 -15.87
CA VAL A 90 -0.92 -0.83 -16.37
C VAL A 90 -1.49 -2.11 -15.77
N ILE A 91 -2.00 -2.06 -14.54
CA ILE A 91 -2.69 -3.18 -13.86
C ILE A 91 -3.83 -2.68 -12.98
N GLY A 92 -4.81 -3.56 -12.74
CA GLY A 92 -5.75 -3.47 -11.63
C GLY A 92 -5.40 -4.49 -10.56
N ASP A 93 -5.71 -4.17 -9.30
CA ASP A 93 -5.51 -5.08 -8.18
C ASP A 93 -6.74 -5.07 -7.26
N TYR A 94 -6.87 -6.14 -6.47
CA TYR A 94 -7.95 -6.31 -5.51
C TYR A 94 -7.40 -6.35 -4.09
N GLY A 95 -8.12 -5.71 -3.15
CA GLY A 95 -7.83 -5.86 -1.75
C GLY A 95 -8.31 -7.23 -1.25
N ALA A 96 -7.47 -7.89 -0.46
CA ALA A 96 -7.78 -9.16 0.16
C ALA A 96 -7.57 -9.09 1.67
N ILE A 97 -8.37 -9.86 2.38
CA ILE A 97 -8.22 -10.12 3.81
C ILE A 97 -7.88 -11.60 3.97
N ALA A 98 -6.81 -11.88 4.68
CA ALA A 98 -6.38 -13.25 4.95
C ALA A 98 -6.00 -13.44 6.41
N VAL A 99 -6.04 -14.69 6.84
CA VAL A 99 -5.54 -15.19 8.13
C VAL A 99 -4.57 -16.34 7.89
N ALA A 100 -3.74 -16.66 8.87
CA ALA A 100 -2.85 -17.81 8.77
C ALA A 100 -3.66 -19.11 8.66
N LYS A 101 -3.10 -20.13 7.99
CA LYS A 101 -3.77 -21.43 7.75
C LYS A 101 -4.21 -22.12 9.05
N ASP A 102 -3.41 -21.99 10.08
CA ASP A 102 -3.62 -22.56 11.42
C ASP A 102 -4.41 -21.63 12.35
N SER A 103 -4.87 -20.48 11.84
CA SER A 103 -5.70 -19.54 12.58
C SER A 103 -6.99 -20.22 13.10
N PRO A 104 -7.50 -19.83 14.29
CA PRO A 104 -8.80 -20.25 14.78
C PRO A 104 -9.95 -19.70 13.91
N PHE A 105 -9.72 -18.62 13.17
CA PHE A 105 -10.71 -18.01 12.29
C PHE A 105 -10.86 -18.78 10.99
N LYS A 106 -12.07 -19.21 10.66
CA LYS A 106 -12.38 -19.99 9.44
C LYS A 106 -13.10 -19.18 8.38
N ASN A 107 -13.63 -18.04 8.76
CA ASN A 107 -14.33 -17.08 7.91
C ASN A 107 -14.23 -15.68 8.51
N PHE A 108 -14.66 -14.67 7.77
CA PHE A 108 -14.57 -13.28 8.23
C PHE A 108 -15.50 -12.99 9.42
N LYS A 109 -16.61 -13.72 9.55
CA LYS A 109 -17.51 -13.58 10.70
C LYS A 109 -16.81 -13.95 12.00
N ASP A 110 -15.99 -15.00 12.04
CA ASP A 110 -15.23 -15.38 13.22
C ASP A 110 -14.27 -14.28 13.67
N VAL A 111 -13.65 -13.60 12.70
CA VAL A 111 -12.78 -12.42 12.93
C VAL A 111 -13.58 -11.28 13.55
N VAL A 112 -14.75 -10.98 12.98
CA VAL A 112 -15.65 -9.90 13.46
C VAL A 112 -16.17 -10.19 14.87
N ASP A 113 -16.56 -11.43 15.17
CA ASP A 113 -17.03 -11.84 16.49
C ASP A 113 -15.93 -11.68 17.55
N ALA A 114 -14.70 -12.10 17.24
CA ALA A 114 -13.54 -11.90 18.12
C ALA A 114 -13.24 -10.40 18.33
N TYR A 115 -13.25 -9.63 17.25
CA TYR A 115 -13.03 -8.19 17.27
C TYR A 115 -14.09 -7.44 18.10
N ASN A 116 -15.36 -7.79 17.99
CA ASN A 116 -16.43 -7.18 18.77
C ASN A 116 -16.34 -7.50 20.27
N LYS A 117 -15.80 -8.67 20.61
CA LYS A 117 -15.51 -9.04 22.00
C LYS A 117 -14.35 -8.23 22.57
N ASP A 118 -13.24 -8.17 21.85
CA ASP A 118 -12.04 -7.41 22.21
C ASP A 118 -11.29 -7.01 20.93
N PRO A 119 -11.37 -5.73 20.51
CA PRO A 119 -10.64 -5.25 19.34
C PRO A 119 -9.12 -5.48 19.42
N LYS A 120 -8.57 -5.57 20.63
CA LYS A 120 -7.13 -5.81 20.84
C LYS A 120 -6.70 -7.24 20.50
N SER A 121 -7.65 -8.18 20.47
CA SER A 121 -7.40 -9.57 20.11
C SER A 121 -7.18 -9.77 18.61
N VAL A 122 -7.52 -8.78 17.77
CA VAL A 122 -7.42 -8.85 16.31
C VAL A 122 -6.58 -7.68 15.79
N LYS A 123 -5.27 -7.88 15.69
CA LYS A 123 -4.36 -6.93 15.05
C LYS A 123 -4.28 -7.22 13.55
N MET A 124 -4.37 -6.19 12.75
CA MET A 124 -4.35 -6.27 11.29
C MET A 124 -3.03 -5.75 10.72
N ALA A 125 -2.28 -6.63 10.03
CA ALA A 125 -1.11 -6.24 9.26
C ALA A 125 -1.51 -5.59 7.92
N GLY A 126 -0.66 -4.75 7.40
CA GLY A 126 -0.72 -4.27 6.02
C GLY A 126 0.61 -3.70 5.56
N GLY A 127 0.85 -3.74 4.27
CA GLY A 127 2.10 -3.30 3.62
C GLY A 127 2.13 -1.82 3.27
N SER A 128 1.15 -1.04 3.71
CA SER A 128 1.04 0.40 3.47
C SER A 128 0.95 1.18 4.78
N VAL A 129 1.22 2.49 4.73
CA VAL A 129 1.17 3.33 5.94
C VAL A 129 -0.23 3.42 6.51
N ARG A 130 -0.33 3.69 7.81
CA ARG A 130 -1.61 3.90 8.50
C ARG A 130 -2.46 4.97 7.78
N GLY A 131 -3.76 4.68 7.60
CA GLY A 131 -4.69 5.55 6.86
C GLY A 131 -4.52 5.50 5.34
N SER A 132 -3.79 4.54 4.79
CA SER A 132 -3.70 4.25 3.36
C SER A 132 -4.49 2.98 3.01
N MET A 133 -4.30 2.45 1.80
CA MET A 133 -5.15 1.43 1.17
C MET A 133 -5.46 0.23 2.08
N ASP A 134 -4.44 -0.47 2.55
CA ASP A 134 -4.64 -1.71 3.30
C ASP A 134 -5.40 -1.47 4.60
N HIS A 135 -5.07 -0.36 5.29
CA HIS A 135 -5.80 0.03 6.50
C HIS A 135 -7.27 0.35 6.21
N LEU A 136 -7.53 1.14 5.16
CA LEU A 136 -8.90 1.57 4.84
C LEU A 136 -9.76 0.41 4.35
N ILE A 137 -9.21 -0.48 3.51
CA ILE A 137 -9.93 -1.67 3.02
C ILE A 137 -10.33 -2.56 4.20
N GLY A 138 -9.39 -2.85 5.10
CA GLY A 138 -9.67 -3.65 6.28
C GLY A 138 -10.69 -2.99 7.21
N ALA A 139 -10.55 -1.70 7.49
CA ALA A 139 -11.49 -0.95 8.32
C ALA A 139 -12.91 -0.90 7.71
N LEU A 140 -13.01 -0.70 6.38
CA LEU A 140 -14.28 -0.74 5.66
C LEU A 140 -14.94 -2.12 5.72
N ALA A 141 -14.17 -3.20 5.66
CA ALA A 141 -14.71 -4.55 5.79
C ALA A 141 -15.35 -4.77 7.18
N PHE A 142 -14.72 -4.30 8.25
CA PHE A 142 -15.32 -4.31 9.60
C PHE A 142 -16.59 -3.46 9.65
N GLN A 143 -16.57 -2.27 9.05
CA GLN A 143 -17.73 -1.38 9.02
C GLN A 143 -18.93 -2.04 8.31
N VAL A 144 -18.71 -2.65 7.14
CA VAL A 144 -19.75 -3.36 6.38
C VAL A 144 -20.30 -4.55 7.17
N ALA A 145 -19.46 -5.20 7.98
CA ALA A 145 -19.87 -6.29 8.87
C ALA A 145 -20.56 -5.78 10.18
N GLY A 146 -20.83 -4.48 10.31
CA GLY A 146 -21.50 -3.90 11.46
C GLY A 146 -20.63 -3.64 12.69
N ALA A 147 -19.30 -3.76 12.55
CA ALA A 147 -18.35 -3.47 13.62
C ALA A 147 -17.82 -2.02 13.55
N ASN A 148 -17.31 -1.49 14.66
CA ASN A 148 -16.76 -0.13 14.70
C ASN A 148 -15.37 -0.07 14.05
N PRO A 149 -15.21 0.57 12.88
CA PRO A 149 -13.93 0.60 12.17
C PRO A 149 -12.84 1.42 12.87
N ASN A 150 -13.21 2.31 13.80
CA ASN A 150 -12.28 3.20 14.49
C ASN A 150 -11.40 2.47 15.51
N ASN A 151 -11.80 1.29 15.94
CA ASN A 151 -11.07 0.50 16.93
C ASN A 151 -10.07 -0.48 16.27
N VAL A 152 -9.94 -0.47 14.95
CA VAL A 152 -9.01 -1.36 14.22
C VAL A 152 -7.57 -1.05 14.60
N ILE A 153 -6.88 -2.07 15.13
CA ILE A 153 -5.46 -2.00 15.42
C ILE A 153 -4.70 -2.40 14.17
N TYR A 154 -4.23 -1.40 13.46
CA TYR A 154 -3.46 -1.60 12.23
C TYR A 154 -1.96 -1.49 12.49
N VAL A 155 -1.21 -2.50 12.08
CA VAL A 155 0.26 -2.60 12.16
C VAL A 155 0.82 -2.39 10.75
N PRO A 156 1.41 -1.22 10.46
CA PRO A 156 1.98 -0.93 9.14
C PRO A 156 3.37 -1.56 8.98
N TYR A 157 3.58 -2.23 7.86
CA TYR A 157 4.87 -2.71 7.40
C TYR A 157 5.29 -1.98 6.11
N ASP A 158 6.58 -2.04 5.76
CA ASP A 158 7.13 -1.32 4.60
C ASP A 158 6.81 -1.99 3.24
N ALA A 159 6.17 -3.13 3.23
CA ALA A 159 5.65 -3.80 2.02
C ALA A 159 4.80 -5.01 2.42
N GLY A 160 3.99 -5.52 1.48
CA GLY A 160 3.11 -6.67 1.70
C GLY A 160 3.85 -7.92 2.16
N GLY A 161 5.03 -8.22 1.63
CA GLY A 161 5.85 -9.36 2.06
C GLY A 161 6.26 -9.30 3.52
N LYS A 162 6.62 -8.11 4.05
CA LYS A 162 6.92 -7.92 5.47
C LYS A 162 5.66 -8.04 6.33
N ALA A 163 4.52 -7.54 5.85
CA ALA A 163 3.24 -7.70 6.53
C ALA A 163 2.83 -9.18 6.62
N LEU A 164 3.06 -9.95 5.56
CA LEU A 164 2.84 -11.38 5.54
C LEU A 164 3.73 -12.11 6.56
N ALA A 165 5.00 -11.73 6.67
CA ALA A 165 5.89 -12.28 7.70
C ALA A 165 5.36 -11.98 9.12
N GLY A 166 4.84 -10.78 9.39
CA GLY A 166 4.21 -10.41 10.65
C GLY A 166 2.96 -11.25 10.96
N LEU A 167 2.17 -11.60 9.95
CA LEU A 167 1.05 -12.53 10.09
C LEU A 167 1.54 -13.94 10.43
N LEU A 168 2.50 -14.47 9.68
CA LEU A 168 2.99 -15.84 9.84
C LEU A 168 3.76 -16.05 11.15
N SER A 169 4.36 -14.98 11.70
CA SER A 169 5.01 -15.04 13.03
C SER A 169 4.03 -14.94 14.20
N GLY A 170 2.74 -14.67 13.93
CA GLY A 170 1.71 -14.50 14.97
C GLY A 170 1.69 -13.11 15.62
N GLU A 171 2.51 -12.15 15.15
CA GLU A 171 2.49 -10.77 15.63
C GLU A 171 1.13 -10.10 15.36
N THR A 172 0.52 -10.46 14.23
CA THR A 172 -0.83 -10.03 13.84
C THR A 172 -1.71 -11.25 13.54
N GLN A 173 -3.02 -11.09 13.69
CA GLN A 173 -3.99 -12.18 13.52
C GLN A 173 -4.61 -12.21 12.13
N MET A 174 -4.54 -11.09 11.41
CA MET A 174 -5.01 -10.98 10.03
C MET A 174 -4.14 -10.02 9.24
N ILE A 175 -4.26 -10.08 7.93
CA ILE A 175 -3.63 -9.14 7.00
C ILE A 175 -4.68 -8.57 6.06
N SER A 176 -4.55 -7.28 5.74
CA SER A 176 -5.24 -6.62 4.63
C SER A 176 -4.19 -6.15 3.64
N THR A 177 -4.22 -6.64 2.40
CA THR A 177 -3.20 -6.35 1.39
C THR A 177 -3.74 -6.56 -0.01
N GLY A 178 -2.97 -6.17 -1.04
CA GLY A 178 -3.23 -6.56 -2.43
C GLY A 178 -2.90 -8.03 -2.70
N LEU A 179 -3.36 -8.54 -3.84
CA LEU A 179 -3.09 -9.91 -4.29
C LEU A 179 -1.86 -10.02 -5.19
N GLY A 180 -1.33 -8.88 -5.63
CA GLY A 180 -0.17 -8.80 -6.51
C GLY A 180 1.18 -8.93 -5.83
#